data_7348838f178364ab739fd62c35ee542e
#
_entry.id   7348838f178364ab739fd62c35ee542e
#
_cell.length_a   1.000
_cell.length_b   1.000
_cell.length_c   1.000
_cell.angle_alpha   90.00
_cell.angle_beta   90.00
_cell.angle_gamma   90.00
#
_symmetry.space_group_name_H-M   'P 1'
#
loop_
_entity.id
_entity.type
_entity.pdbx_description
1 polymer ?
#
loop_
_entity_poly.entity_id
_entity_poly.type
_entity_poly.pdbx_seq_one_letter_code
_entity_poly.pdbx_strand_id
1 'polypeptide(L)'
;LLLVGLAIGVARWSALYAGSLRASKYLFRETLERVLRAPLPFHDRTSRGRLLNRFGQDFEVVDSEFASACVYVVIYAMQVVATCVAMYLTSGWQFVAALLLLLPVYVAIGRVYVLVARDLQRLASTSRSPIVGAFSDAVSGVQVLRAFGAQAHFVRGLYSRLNDNNRFVWWNNQCGRWLSQTYNLVSAFLLLASLSLIHISEPTR
;
A
#
# COMPACT_ATOMS: atom_id res chain seq x y z
N LEU A 1 -29.29 10.85 -12.85
CA LEU A 1 -28.28 11.06 -11.80
C LEU A 1 -27.30 9.92 -11.71
N LEU A 2 -27.74 8.65 -11.64
CA LEU A 2 -26.84 7.46 -11.55
C LEU A 2 -25.91 7.34 -12.76
N LEU A 3 -26.44 7.50 -13.99
CA LEU A 3 -25.62 7.43 -15.20
C LEU A 3 -24.58 8.55 -15.28
N VAL A 4 -24.94 9.76 -14.84
CA VAL A 4 -24.02 10.89 -14.76
C VAL A 4 -22.92 10.62 -13.73
N GLY A 5 -23.27 10.11 -12.56
CA GLY A 5 -22.30 9.71 -11.54
C GLY A 5 -21.32 8.62 -12.02
N LEU A 6 -21.83 7.61 -12.75
CA LEU A 6 -21.02 6.56 -13.35
C LEU A 6 -20.07 7.16 -14.41
N ALA A 7 -20.57 8.01 -15.31
CA ALA A 7 -19.74 8.64 -16.34
C ALA A 7 -18.62 9.50 -15.74
N ILE A 8 -18.92 10.29 -14.70
CA ILE A 8 -17.93 11.09 -13.98
C ILE A 8 -16.89 10.17 -13.30
N GLY A 9 -17.34 9.06 -12.70
CA GLY A 9 -16.45 8.06 -12.10
C GLY A 9 -15.46 7.47 -13.11
N VAL A 10 -15.97 7.02 -14.26
CA VAL A 10 -15.13 6.47 -15.34
C VAL A 10 -14.18 7.54 -15.89
N ALA A 11 -14.65 8.75 -16.14
CA ALA A 11 -13.82 9.85 -16.63
C ALA A 11 -12.69 10.19 -15.64
N ARG A 12 -12.99 10.22 -14.35
CA ARG A 12 -12.00 10.44 -13.29
C ARG A 12 -10.89 9.38 -13.30
N TRP A 13 -11.27 8.09 -13.31
CA TRP A 13 -10.32 6.99 -13.33
C TRP A 13 -9.46 7.00 -14.60
N SER A 14 -10.08 7.19 -15.78
CA SER A 14 -9.36 7.25 -17.05
C SER A 14 -8.36 8.42 -17.09
N ALA A 15 -8.72 9.60 -16.60
CA ALA A 15 -7.86 10.75 -16.54
C ALA A 15 -6.62 10.51 -15.62
N LEU A 16 -6.84 9.92 -14.44
CA LEU A 16 -5.77 9.61 -13.50
C LEU A 16 -4.78 8.57 -14.07
N TYR A 17 -5.30 7.49 -14.65
CA TYR A 17 -4.44 6.47 -15.27
C TYR A 17 -3.72 7.00 -16.52
N ALA A 18 -4.37 7.81 -17.34
CA ALA A 18 -3.71 8.45 -18.48
C ALA A 18 -2.58 9.40 -18.04
N GLY A 19 -2.80 10.13 -16.94
CA GLY A 19 -1.76 10.98 -16.33
C GLY A 19 -0.57 10.18 -15.82
N SER A 20 -0.84 9.10 -15.08
CA SER A 20 0.18 8.17 -14.57
C SER A 20 0.99 7.56 -15.71
N LEU A 21 0.34 7.06 -16.76
CA LEU A 21 1.02 6.47 -17.92
C LEU A 21 1.90 7.49 -18.68
N ARG A 22 1.47 8.74 -18.78
CA ARG A 22 2.28 9.81 -19.38
C ARG A 22 3.52 10.11 -18.54
N ALA A 23 3.36 10.21 -17.21
CA ALA A 23 4.46 10.44 -16.29
C ALA A 23 5.48 9.29 -16.35
N SER A 24 5.04 8.05 -16.34
CA SER A 24 5.88 6.87 -16.47
C SER A 24 6.68 6.87 -17.79
N LYS A 25 6.01 7.09 -18.91
CA LYS A 25 6.69 7.19 -20.23
C LYS A 25 7.73 8.31 -20.25
N TYR A 26 7.42 9.45 -19.65
CA TYR A 26 8.35 10.57 -19.56
C TYR A 26 9.59 10.19 -18.73
N LEU A 27 9.38 9.63 -17.54
CA LEU A 27 10.47 9.20 -16.65
C LEU A 27 11.35 8.12 -17.30
N PHE A 28 10.73 7.12 -17.94
CA PHE A 28 11.47 6.08 -18.65
C PHE A 28 12.35 6.64 -19.77
N ARG A 29 11.76 7.48 -20.61
CA ARG A 29 12.47 8.12 -21.71
C ARG A 29 13.62 8.99 -21.20
N GLU A 30 13.38 9.85 -20.25
CA GLU A 30 14.37 10.73 -19.64
C GLU A 30 15.53 9.93 -19.02
N THR A 31 15.21 8.86 -18.29
CA THR A 31 16.22 7.99 -17.68
C THR A 31 17.03 7.27 -18.77
N LEU A 32 16.38 6.74 -19.79
CA LEU A 32 17.04 6.06 -20.90
C LEU A 32 17.98 7.01 -21.64
N GLU A 33 17.52 8.20 -21.99
CA GLU A 33 18.35 9.20 -22.68
C GLU A 33 19.56 9.60 -21.84
N ARG A 34 19.41 9.79 -20.54
CA ARG A 34 20.53 10.10 -19.63
C ARG A 34 21.53 8.96 -19.53
N VAL A 35 21.07 7.72 -19.45
CA VAL A 35 21.95 6.55 -19.40
C VAL A 35 22.70 6.40 -20.71
N LEU A 36 22.04 6.56 -21.85
CA LEU A 36 22.69 6.46 -23.16
C LEU A 36 23.73 7.58 -23.43
N ARG A 37 23.50 8.76 -22.85
CA ARG A 37 24.44 9.90 -22.94
C ARG A 37 25.49 9.91 -21.82
N ALA A 38 25.45 8.96 -20.90
CA ALA A 38 26.40 8.87 -19.79
C ALA A 38 27.82 8.62 -20.32
N PRO A 39 28.86 9.19 -19.69
CA PRO A 39 30.25 9.00 -20.09
C PRO A 39 30.71 7.56 -19.89
N LEU A 40 31.68 7.11 -20.70
CA LEU A 40 32.22 5.73 -20.65
C LEU A 40 32.58 5.23 -19.26
N PRO A 41 33.21 6.03 -18.37
CA PRO A 41 33.50 5.58 -17.01
C PRO A 41 32.27 5.16 -16.18
N PHE A 42 31.09 5.68 -16.49
CA PHE A 42 29.83 5.22 -15.87
C PHE A 42 29.48 3.80 -16.31
N HIS A 43 29.60 3.50 -17.60
CA HIS A 43 29.31 2.18 -18.17
C HIS A 43 30.33 1.13 -17.71
N ASP A 44 31.59 1.51 -17.54
CA ASP A 44 32.65 0.63 -17.05
C ASP A 44 32.44 0.23 -15.56
N ARG A 45 31.92 1.17 -14.75
CA ARG A 45 31.68 0.94 -13.32
C ARG A 45 30.33 0.29 -13.01
N THR A 46 29.39 0.35 -13.94
CA THR A 46 28.02 -0.11 -13.74
C THR A 46 27.76 -1.39 -14.50
N SER A 47 27.51 -2.48 -13.80
CA SER A 47 27.23 -3.77 -14.44
C SER A 47 25.92 -3.70 -15.25
N ARG A 48 25.90 -4.37 -16.40
CA ARG A 48 24.70 -4.46 -17.28
C ARG A 48 23.49 -5.01 -16.53
N GLY A 49 23.69 -5.99 -15.65
CA GLY A 49 22.63 -6.57 -14.84
C GLY A 49 21.99 -5.54 -13.90
N ARG A 50 22.75 -4.61 -13.33
CA ARG A 50 22.22 -3.53 -12.48
C ARG A 50 21.36 -2.58 -13.29
N LEU A 51 21.77 -2.19 -14.49
CA LEU A 51 20.98 -1.34 -15.38
C LEU A 51 19.67 -2.03 -15.77
N LEU A 52 19.76 -3.28 -16.22
CA LEU A 52 18.58 -4.05 -16.60
C LEU A 52 17.59 -4.21 -15.43
N ASN A 53 18.09 -4.43 -14.21
CA ASN A 53 17.24 -4.52 -13.03
C ASN A 53 16.54 -3.19 -12.71
N ARG A 54 17.24 -2.05 -12.90
CA ARG A 54 16.65 -0.71 -12.77
C ARG A 54 15.54 -0.46 -13.78
N PHE A 55 15.78 -0.80 -15.04
CA PHE A 55 14.78 -0.61 -16.11
C PHE A 55 13.65 -1.64 -16.09
N GLY A 56 13.85 -2.80 -15.47
CA GLY A 56 12.80 -3.80 -15.26
C GLY A 56 12.07 -3.56 -13.93
N GLN A 57 12.63 -4.07 -12.83
CA GLN A 57 11.95 -4.11 -11.53
C GLN A 57 11.64 -2.74 -10.93
N ASP A 58 12.60 -1.79 -10.98
CA ASP A 58 12.36 -0.49 -10.33
C ASP A 58 11.31 0.32 -11.10
N PHE A 59 11.31 0.25 -12.45
CA PHE A 59 10.26 0.89 -13.24
C PHE A 59 8.90 0.18 -13.10
N GLU A 60 8.86 -1.13 -12.95
CA GLU A 60 7.62 -1.86 -12.67
C GLU A 60 6.96 -1.37 -11.37
N VAL A 61 7.75 -1.14 -10.32
CA VAL A 61 7.25 -0.57 -9.06
C VAL A 61 6.73 0.85 -9.26
N VAL A 62 7.43 1.69 -10.05
CA VAL A 62 6.99 3.05 -10.36
C VAL A 62 5.69 3.04 -11.16
N ASP A 63 5.56 2.15 -12.14
CA ASP A 63 4.43 2.09 -13.05
C ASP A 63 3.18 1.51 -12.42
N SER A 64 3.32 0.50 -11.57
CA SER A 64 2.19 -0.24 -10.99
C SER A 64 1.85 0.23 -9.56
N GLU A 65 2.81 0.18 -8.65
CA GLU A 65 2.55 0.40 -7.23
C GLU A 65 2.49 1.89 -6.87
N PHE A 66 3.50 2.65 -7.28
CA PHE A 66 3.58 4.07 -6.95
C PHE A 66 2.49 4.89 -7.63
N ALA A 67 2.26 4.62 -8.92
CA ALA A 67 1.20 5.27 -9.67
C ALA A 67 -0.18 5.02 -9.06
N SER A 68 -0.47 3.76 -8.72
CA SER A 68 -1.71 3.37 -8.07
C SER A 68 -1.86 4.02 -6.68
N ALA A 69 -0.78 4.05 -5.88
CA ALA A 69 -0.79 4.68 -4.57
C ALA A 69 -1.10 6.18 -4.66
N CYS A 70 -0.50 6.91 -5.60
CA CYS A 70 -0.80 8.33 -5.84
C CYS A 70 -2.27 8.56 -6.22
N VAL A 71 -2.80 7.71 -7.11
CA VAL A 71 -4.22 7.76 -7.50
C VAL A 71 -5.14 7.56 -6.30
N TYR A 72 -4.86 6.56 -5.45
CA TYR A 72 -5.65 6.31 -4.24
C TYR A 72 -5.59 7.47 -3.24
N VAL A 73 -4.40 8.06 -3.02
CA VAL A 73 -4.27 9.22 -2.13
C VAL A 73 -5.16 10.38 -2.59
N VAL A 74 -5.14 10.71 -3.89
CA VAL A 74 -5.99 11.78 -4.44
C VAL A 74 -7.48 11.44 -4.28
N ILE A 75 -7.88 10.22 -4.60
CA ILE A 75 -9.28 9.79 -4.50
C ILE A 75 -9.78 9.86 -3.07
N TYR A 76 -9.02 9.30 -2.11
CA TYR A 76 -9.42 9.30 -0.71
C TYR A 76 -9.41 10.70 -0.10
N ALA A 77 -8.44 11.55 -0.47
CA ALA A 77 -8.44 12.96 -0.04
C ALA A 77 -9.71 13.70 -0.52
N MET A 78 -10.07 13.55 -1.79
CA MET A 78 -11.28 14.13 -2.33
C MET A 78 -12.55 13.58 -1.66
N GLN A 79 -12.58 12.29 -1.38
CA GLN A 79 -13.70 11.66 -0.69
C GLN A 79 -13.85 12.17 0.75
N VAL A 80 -12.77 12.32 1.48
CA VAL A 80 -12.79 12.88 2.84
C VAL A 80 -13.34 14.30 2.81
N VAL A 81 -12.85 15.15 1.91
CA VAL A 81 -13.35 16.52 1.76
C VAL A 81 -14.84 16.53 1.43
N ALA A 82 -15.27 15.74 0.46
CA ALA A 82 -16.67 15.65 0.07
C ALA A 82 -17.58 15.18 1.23
N THR A 83 -17.13 14.18 1.99
CA THR A 83 -17.85 13.67 3.16
C THR A 83 -17.93 14.72 4.27
N CYS A 84 -16.83 15.42 4.56
CA CYS A 84 -16.81 16.48 5.57
C CYS A 84 -17.77 17.64 5.18
N VAL A 85 -17.78 18.03 3.91
CA VAL A 85 -18.71 19.07 3.41
C VAL A 85 -20.16 18.60 3.54
N ALA A 86 -20.49 17.40 3.10
CA ALA A 86 -21.83 16.85 3.21
C ALA A 86 -22.32 16.78 4.66
N MET A 87 -21.47 16.30 5.57
CA MET A 87 -21.79 16.21 7.00
C MET A 87 -21.94 17.59 7.65
N TYR A 88 -21.11 18.56 7.26
CA TYR A 88 -21.26 19.94 7.72
C TYR A 88 -22.57 20.57 7.28
N LEU A 89 -22.99 20.34 6.03
CA LEU A 89 -24.26 20.86 5.50
C LEU A 89 -25.50 20.22 6.16
N THR A 90 -25.38 18.97 6.62
CA THR A 90 -26.49 18.27 7.28
C THR A 90 -26.55 18.50 8.79
N SER A 91 -25.40 18.49 9.48
CA SER A 91 -25.31 18.53 10.94
C SER A 91 -24.74 19.85 11.48
N GLY A 92 -24.32 20.77 10.62
CA GLY A 92 -23.81 22.08 11.01
C GLY A 92 -22.51 22.01 11.85
N TRP A 93 -22.36 22.99 12.73
CA TRP A 93 -21.17 23.12 13.59
C TRP A 93 -20.96 21.98 14.58
N GLN A 94 -22.03 21.26 14.94
CA GLN A 94 -22.00 20.11 15.86
C GLN A 94 -21.11 18.98 15.32
N PHE A 95 -21.16 18.73 14.02
CA PHE A 95 -20.26 17.77 13.36
C PHE A 95 -18.78 18.17 13.50
N VAL A 96 -18.48 19.46 13.32
CA VAL A 96 -17.11 19.97 13.46
C VAL A 96 -16.59 19.78 14.88
N ALA A 97 -17.42 20.06 15.89
CA ALA A 97 -17.06 19.84 17.30
C ALA A 97 -16.77 18.36 17.59
N ALA A 98 -17.63 17.45 17.13
CA ALA A 98 -17.45 16.01 17.27
C ALA A 98 -16.20 15.50 16.52
N LEU A 99 -15.93 16.01 15.33
CA LEU A 99 -14.75 15.67 14.54
C LEU A 99 -13.47 16.10 15.27
N LEU A 100 -13.41 17.33 15.79
CA LEU A 100 -12.25 17.85 16.54
C LEU A 100 -12.00 17.06 17.83
N LEU A 101 -13.05 16.61 18.50
CA LEU A 101 -12.94 15.77 19.69
C LEU A 101 -12.35 14.38 19.38
N LEU A 102 -12.73 13.77 18.24
CA LEU A 102 -12.30 12.43 17.85
C LEU A 102 -10.99 12.42 17.05
N LEU A 103 -10.58 13.53 16.46
CA LEU A 103 -9.35 13.63 15.67
C LEU A 103 -8.11 13.11 16.41
N PRO A 104 -7.86 13.49 17.69
CA PRO A 104 -6.71 12.95 18.42
C PRO A 104 -6.76 11.42 18.59
N VAL A 105 -7.95 10.84 18.73
CA VAL A 105 -8.14 9.38 18.81
C VAL A 105 -7.74 8.72 17.49
N TYR A 106 -8.21 9.25 16.35
CA TYR A 106 -7.82 8.79 15.02
C TYR A 106 -6.30 8.84 14.81
N VAL A 107 -5.69 9.97 15.19
CA VAL A 107 -4.24 10.17 15.06
C VAL A 107 -3.46 9.21 15.96
N ALA A 108 -3.91 8.98 17.20
CA ALA A 108 -3.26 8.06 18.14
C ALA A 108 -3.29 6.62 17.60
N ILE A 109 -4.45 6.14 17.15
CA ILE A 109 -4.60 4.81 16.55
C ILE A 109 -3.72 4.66 15.31
N GLY A 110 -3.71 5.66 14.43
CA GLY A 110 -2.90 5.66 13.22
C GLY A 110 -1.39 5.61 13.52
N ARG A 111 -0.92 6.34 14.52
CA ARG A 111 0.49 6.32 14.96
C ARG A 111 0.91 4.93 15.45
N VAL A 112 0.09 4.30 16.30
CA VAL A 112 0.37 2.94 16.78
C VAL A 112 0.47 1.97 15.60
N TYR A 113 -0.48 2.04 14.67
CA TYR A 113 -0.46 1.20 13.48
C TYR A 113 0.81 1.38 12.64
N VAL A 114 1.19 2.63 12.33
CA VAL A 114 2.37 2.91 11.48
C VAL A 114 3.65 2.34 12.10
N LEU A 115 3.82 2.46 13.43
CA LEU A 115 4.99 1.92 14.11
C LEU A 115 5.05 0.39 14.01
N VAL A 116 3.94 -0.29 14.32
CA VAL A 116 3.88 -1.75 14.29
C VAL A 116 3.98 -2.31 12.87
N ALA A 117 3.24 -1.72 11.92
CA ALA A 117 3.23 -2.16 10.53
C ALA A 117 4.60 -2.03 9.88
N ARG A 118 5.33 -0.92 10.15
CA ARG A 118 6.69 -0.73 9.65
C ARG A 118 7.64 -1.83 10.11
N ASP A 119 7.59 -2.18 11.39
CA ASP A 119 8.49 -3.20 11.96
C ASP A 119 8.12 -4.60 11.43
N LEU A 120 6.83 -4.92 11.33
CA LEU A 120 6.35 -6.17 10.74
C LEU A 120 6.73 -6.29 9.26
N GLN A 121 6.63 -5.21 8.50
CA GLN A 121 7.01 -5.21 7.09
C GLN A 121 8.52 -5.41 6.91
N ARG A 122 9.33 -4.81 7.78
CA ARG A 122 10.76 -5.04 7.81
C ARG A 122 11.11 -6.49 8.12
N LEU A 123 10.45 -7.10 9.11
CA LEU A 123 10.64 -8.50 9.46
C LEU A 123 10.21 -9.44 8.33
N ALA A 124 9.07 -9.17 7.69
CA ALA A 124 8.60 -9.93 6.54
C ALA A 124 9.59 -9.85 5.35
N SER A 125 10.15 -8.67 5.09
CA SER A 125 11.15 -8.48 4.04
C SER A 125 12.46 -9.22 4.34
N THR A 126 12.99 -9.10 5.56
CA THR A 126 14.25 -9.76 5.95
C THR A 126 14.12 -11.28 6.02
N SER A 127 12.97 -11.81 6.46
CA SER A 127 12.71 -13.24 6.51
C SER A 127 12.51 -13.90 5.13
N ARG A 128 12.26 -13.11 4.08
CA ARG A 128 12.16 -13.60 2.69
C ARG A 128 13.52 -13.99 2.11
N SER A 129 14.59 -13.30 2.49
CA SER A 129 15.93 -13.55 1.95
C SER A 129 16.45 -14.98 2.18
N PRO A 130 16.31 -15.59 3.38
CA PRO A 130 16.71 -16.99 3.60
C PRO A 130 15.93 -18.02 2.77
N ILE A 131 14.68 -17.70 2.36
CA ILE A 131 13.88 -18.58 1.51
C ILE A 131 14.46 -18.59 0.09
N VAL A 132 14.72 -17.39 -0.44
CA VAL A 132 15.32 -17.24 -1.78
C VAL A 132 16.71 -17.86 -1.83
N GLY A 133 17.54 -17.66 -0.78
CA GLY A 133 18.85 -18.29 -0.65
C GLY A 133 18.76 -19.80 -0.67
N ALA A 134 17.91 -20.40 0.17
CA ALA A 134 17.70 -21.84 0.20
C ALA A 134 17.23 -22.39 -1.16
N PHE A 135 16.32 -21.69 -1.84
CA PHE A 135 15.88 -22.11 -3.17
C PHE A 135 17.03 -22.07 -4.19
N SER A 136 17.85 -21.01 -4.18
CA SER A 136 19.03 -20.89 -5.03
C SER A 136 20.03 -22.03 -4.79
N ASP A 137 20.29 -22.35 -3.50
CA ASP A 137 21.17 -23.45 -3.11
C ASP A 137 20.65 -24.80 -3.61
N ALA A 138 19.32 -25.01 -3.53
CA ALA A 138 18.69 -26.23 -4.03
C ALA A 138 18.83 -26.40 -5.54
N VAL A 139 18.61 -25.31 -6.28
CA VAL A 139 18.73 -25.35 -7.74
C VAL A 139 20.18 -25.62 -8.15
N SER A 140 21.13 -24.96 -7.49
CA SER A 140 22.56 -25.12 -7.77
C SER A 140 23.08 -26.51 -7.34
N GLY A 141 22.57 -27.04 -6.22
CA GLY A 141 22.98 -28.34 -5.64
C GLY A 141 22.06 -29.51 -5.96
N VAL A 142 21.17 -29.41 -6.95
CA VAL A 142 20.15 -30.44 -7.22
C VAL A 142 20.71 -31.84 -7.45
N GLN A 143 21.88 -31.95 -8.08
CA GLN A 143 22.54 -33.23 -8.31
C GLN A 143 23.01 -33.89 -6.99
N VAL A 144 23.57 -33.09 -6.10
CA VAL A 144 24.01 -33.52 -4.77
C VAL A 144 22.82 -33.95 -3.92
N LEU A 145 21.75 -33.13 -3.90
CA LEU A 145 20.51 -33.43 -3.18
C LEU A 145 19.89 -34.76 -3.62
N ARG A 146 19.93 -35.05 -4.93
CA ARG A 146 19.43 -36.31 -5.48
C ARG A 146 20.35 -37.49 -5.16
N ALA A 147 21.66 -37.30 -5.25
CA ALA A 147 22.65 -38.37 -4.96
C ALA A 147 22.57 -38.83 -3.49
N PHE A 148 22.34 -37.91 -2.57
CA PHE A 148 22.20 -38.21 -1.14
C PHE A 148 20.78 -38.56 -0.69
N GLY A 149 19.77 -38.51 -1.57
CA GLY A 149 18.38 -38.73 -1.21
C GLY A 149 17.79 -37.70 -0.21
N ALA A 150 18.41 -36.52 -0.12
CA ALA A 150 18.15 -35.53 0.93
C ALA A 150 16.97 -34.59 0.63
N GLN A 151 16.20 -34.83 -0.45
CA GLN A 151 15.12 -33.92 -0.89
C GLN A 151 14.08 -33.66 0.19
N ALA A 152 13.64 -34.71 0.90
CA ALA A 152 12.64 -34.58 1.95
C ALA A 152 13.12 -33.75 3.15
N HIS A 153 14.40 -33.86 3.49
CA HIS A 153 15.02 -33.04 4.54
C HIS A 153 15.07 -31.57 4.12
N PHE A 154 15.50 -31.31 2.91
CA PHE A 154 15.59 -29.97 2.36
C PHE A 154 14.22 -29.27 2.29
N VAL A 155 13.19 -29.98 1.77
CA VAL A 155 11.82 -29.45 1.67
C VAL A 155 11.26 -29.10 3.06
N ARG A 156 11.50 -29.93 4.09
CA ARG A 156 11.09 -29.61 5.45
C ARG A 156 11.77 -28.34 5.98
N GLY A 157 13.06 -28.17 5.72
CA GLY A 157 13.78 -26.95 6.08
C GLY A 157 13.27 -25.71 5.37
N LEU A 158 12.90 -25.84 4.09
CA LEU A 158 12.29 -24.76 3.31
C LEU A 158 10.91 -24.38 3.84
N TYR A 159 10.06 -25.36 4.18
CA TYR A 159 8.75 -25.10 4.78
C TYR A 159 8.86 -24.41 6.13
N SER A 160 9.83 -24.75 6.97
CA SER A 160 10.05 -24.03 8.23
C SER A 160 10.32 -22.55 7.99
N ARG A 161 11.24 -22.21 7.09
CA ARG A 161 11.54 -20.81 6.72
C ARG A 161 10.34 -20.09 6.09
N LEU A 162 9.58 -20.80 5.29
CA LEU A 162 8.36 -20.27 4.67
C LEU A 162 7.29 -19.95 5.74
N ASN A 163 7.12 -20.83 6.72
CA ASN A 163 6.19 -20.62 7.83
C ASN A 163 6.59 -19.40 8.68
N ASP A 164 7.87 -19.22 8.94
CA ASP A 164 8.37 -18.05 9.67
C ASP A 164 8.07 -16.74 8.91
N ASN A 165 8.31 -16.71 7.60
CA ASN A 165 7.95 -15.55 6.77
C ASN A 165 6.44 -15.31 6.74
N ASN A 166 5.64 -16.35 6.50
CA ASN A 166 4.19 -16.28 6.45
C ASN A 166 3.60 -15.75 7.77
N ARG A 167 4.21 -16.07 8.90
CA ARG A 167 3.80 -15.54 10.20
C ARG A 167 3.90 -14.02 10.25
N PHE A 168 4.99 -13.42 9.79
CA PHE A 168 5.14 -11.96 9.75
C PHE A 168 4.18 -11.31 8.74
N VAL A 169 4.02 -11.90 7.55
CA VAL A 169 3.07 -11.44 6.54
C VAL A 169 1.64 -11.49 7.07
N TRP A 170 1.28 -12.57 7.76
CA TRP A 170 -0.04 -12.72 8.36
C TRP A 170 -0.31 -11.66 9.43
N TRP A 171 0.64 -11.43 10.34
CA TRP A 171 0.50 -10.40 11.36
C TRP A 171 0.40 -8.99 10.76
N ASN A 172 1.17 -8.69 9.72
CA ASN A 172 1.07 -7.42 9.02
C ASN A 172 -0.34 -7.19 8.44
N ASN A 173 -0.91 -8.22 7.81
CA ASN A 173 -2.28 -8.18 7.30
C ASN A 173 -3.32 -8.02 8.43
N GLN A 174 -3.12 -8.71 9.57
CA GLN A 174 -4.03 -8.57 10.72
C GLN A 174 -3.97 -7.18 11.34
N CYS A 175 -2.79 -6.56 11.42
CA CYS A 175 -2.67 -5.17 11.87
C CYS A 175 -3.45 -4.20 10.96
N GLY A 176 -3.42 -4.40 9.65
CA GLY A 176 -4.23 -3.61 8.71
C GLY A 176 -5.75 -3.79 8.93
N ARG A 177 -6.18 -5.03 9.16
CA ARG A 177 -7.59 -5.33 9.50
C ARG A 177 -8.00 -4.71 10.84
N TRP A 178 -7.13 -4.81 11.84
CA TRP A 178 -7.36 -4.19 13.15
C TRP A 178 -7.55 -2.67 13.02
N LEU A 179 -6.69 -1.99 12.27
CA LEU A 179 -6.83 -0.55 11.99
C LEU A 179 -8.19 -0.23 11.36
N SER A 180 -8.55 -0.97 10.30
CA SER A 180 -9.82 -0.76 9.60
C SER A 180 -11.03 -0.95 10.52
N GLN A 181 -11.05 -2.03 11.32
CA GLN A 181 -12.15 -2.29 12.27
C GLN A 181 -12.22 -1.23 13.37
N THR A 182 -11.07 -0.81 13.90
CA THR A 182 -11.04 0.22 14.95
C THR A 182 -11.52 1.57 14.39
N TYR A 183 -11.12 1.95 13.19
CA TYR A 183 -11.63 3.16 12.55
C TYR A 183 -13.12 3.10 12.25
N ASN A 184 -13.64 1.94 11.83
CA ASN A 184 -15.06 1.75 11.61
C ASN A 184 -15.87 1.90 12.91
N LEU A 185 -15.37 1.37 14.04
CA LEU A 185 -15.98 1.55 15.35
C LEU A 185 -16.01 3.03 15.79
N VAL A 186 -14.88 3.72 15.69
CA VAL A 186 -14.82 5.16 16.02
C VAL A 186 -15.74 5.98 15.13
N SER A 187 -15.83 5.65 13.83
CA SER A 187 -16.75 6.30 12.89
C SER A 187 -18.22 6.02 13.22
N ALA A 188 -18.55 4.82 13.66
CA ALA A 188 -19.90 4.48 14.12
C ALA A 188 -20.30 5.28 15.36
N PHE A 189 -19.39 5.47 16.32
CA PHE A 189 -19.64 6.34 17.48
C PHE A 189 -19.82 7.81 17.06
N LEU A 190 -19.04 8.31 16.11
CA LEU A 190 -19.21 9.66 15.56
C LEU A 190 -20.60 9.83 14.94
N LEU A 191 -21.05 8.84 14.16
CA LEU A 191 -22.35 8.86 13.50
C LEU A 191 -23.49 8.82 14.54
N LEU A 192 -23.40 7.96 15.56
CA LEU A 192 -24.37 7.90 16.65
C LEU A 192 -24.44 9.22 17.43
N ALA A 193 -23.29 9.82 17.74
CA ALA A 193 -23.23 11.10 18.43
C ALA A 193 -23.86 12.22 17.61
N SER A 194 -23.58 12.27 16.30
CA SER A 194 -24.15 13.29 15.40
C SER A 194 -25.67 13.13 15.27
N LEU A 195 -26.18 11.91 15.13
CA LEU A 195 -27.62 11.63 15.08
C LEU A 195 -28.31 11.98 16.41
N SER A 196 -27.71 11.65 17.54
CA SER A 196 -28.24 12.00 18.86
C SER A 196 -28.32 13.51 19.06
N LEU A 197 -27.31 14.24 18.62
CA LEU A 197 -27.29 15.70 18.70
C LEU A 197 -28.36 16.35 17.79
N ILE A 198 -28.58 15.83 16.59
CA ILE A 198 -29.65 16.29 15.69
C ILE A 198 -31.01 16.05 16.35
N HIS A 199 -31.21 14.88 16.95
CA HIS A 199 -32.50 14.55 17.60
C HIS A 199 -32.80 15.41 18.83
N ILE A 200 -31.74 15.86 19.53
CA ILE A 200 -31.88 16.79 20.67
C ILE A 200 -32.14 18.23 20.19
N SER A 201 -31.54 18.63 19.07
CA SER A 201 -31.68 20.00 18.54
C SER A 201 -32.96 20.23 17.75
N GLU A 202 -33.62 19.21 17.24
CA GLU A 202 -34.95 19.24 16.63
C GLU A 202 -35.94 18.38 17.46
N PRO A 203 -36.46 18.88 18.60
CA PRO A 203 -37.56 18.21 19.29
C PRO A 203 -38.82 18.33 18.45
N THR A 204 -39.13 17.25 17.76
CA THR A 204 -40.48 16.97 17.16
C THR A 204 -41.21 18.13 16.49
N ARG A 205 -41.11 18.21 15.18
CA ARG A 205 -42.24 18.59 14.36
C ARG A 205 -43.05 17.38 13.99
#